data_6483b77fa11ded61f71837f03f251f99
#
_entry.id   6483b77fa11ded61f71837f03f251f99
#
_cell.length_a   1.000
_cell.length_b   1.000
_cell.length_c   1.000
_cell.angle_alpha   90.00
_cell.angle_beta   90.00
_cell.angle_gamma   90.00
#
_symmetry.space_group_name_H-M   'P 1'
#
loop_
_entity.id
_entity.type
_entity.pdbx_description
1 polymer ?
#
loop_
_entity_poly.entity_id
_entity_poly.type
_entity_poly.pdbx_seq_one_letter_code
_entity_poly.pdbx_strand_id
1 'polypeptide(L)'
;VINAHNAPNTMREIGRLREWAFRESGGGTGKSSDIDEFDTRDEAYFEQLIVWDPVEKEILGGYRFILCEKLPIKNNGQVDTPTSELFYYSDKFIKEYLPYTIELGRSFVQPKYQSTGNVRKSIFTLDNLWDGLGALLTYYPSAKYFFGKVTMYSQFDEALRDMILFFMKKFFPDNEIGRAHV
;
A
#
# COMPACT_ATOMS: atom_id res chain seq x y z
N VAL A 1 -14.81 -3.51 -1.01
CA VAL A 1 -14.05 -2.47 -0.32
C VAL A 1 -14.47 -2.45 1.14
N ILE A 2 -13.50 -2.45 2.05
CA ILE A 2 -13.66 -2.53 3.50
C ILE A 2 -12.96 -1.32 4.13
N ASN A 3 -13.49 -0.82 5.23
CA ASN A 3 -12.87 0.21 6.05
C ASN A 3 -13.25 0.03 7.54
N ALA A 4 -12.66 0.83 8.42
CA ALA A 4 -12.92 0.73 9.85
C ALA A 4 -14.36 0.99 10.25
N HIS A 5 -15.09 1.78 9.46
CA HIS A 5 -16.48 2.19 9.75
C HIS A 5 -17.51 1.15 9.30
N ASN A 6 -17.28 0.49 8.13
CA ASN A 6 -18.24 -0.46 7.59
C ASN A 6 -18.01 -1.92 8.03
N ALA A 7 -16.78 -2.27 8.43
CA ALA A 7 -16.42 -3.63 8.84
C ALA A 7 -15.33 -3.65 9.94
N PRO A 8 -15.60 -3.14 11.15
CA PRO A 8 -14.59 -2.96 12.20
C PRO A 8 -13.93 -4.26 12.64
N ASN A 9 -14.65 -5.38 12.65
CA ASN A 9 -14.07 -6.68 13.01
C ASN A 9 -13.11 -7.20 11.93
N THR A 10 -13.45 -7.04 10.67
CA THR A 10 -12.58 -7.39 9.54
C THR A 10 -11.35 -6.48 9.53
N MET A 11 -11.52 -5.19 9.82
CA MET A 11 -10.40 -4.26 9.93
C MET A 11 -9.43 -4.65 11.04
N ARG A 12 -9.93 -5.12 12.19
CA ARG A 12 -9.08 -5.64 13.28
C ARG A 12 -8.25 -6.84 12.84
N GLU A 13 -8.84 -7.76 12.08
CA GLU A 13 -8.13 -8.92 11.54
C GLU A 13 -7.09 -8.51 10.49
N ILE A 14 -7.42 -7.57 9.60
CA ILE A 14 -6.47 -6.99 8.65
C ILE A 14 -5.26 -6.41 9.39
N GLY A 15 -5.48 -5.64 10.44
CA GLY A 15 -4.40 -5.06 11.25
C GLY A 15 -3.50 -6.13 11.90
N ARG A 16 -4.09 -7.21 12.40
CA ARG A 16 -3.35 -8.35 12.97
C ARG A 16 -2.49 -9.04 11.91
N LEU A 17 -3.05 -9.30 10.73
CA LEU A 17 -2.34 -9.95 9.62
C LEU A 17 -1.24 -9.07 9.04
N ARG A 18 -1.47 -7.74 8.93
CA ARG A 18 -0.46 -6.77 8.51
C ARG A 18 0.73 -6.77 9.46
N GLU A 19 0.48 -6.67 10.78
CA GLU A 19 1.55 -6.72 11.77
C GLU A 19 2.34 -8.03 11.69
N TRP A 20 1.67 -9.16 11.56
CA TRP A 20 2.32 -10.46 11.41
C TRP A 20 3.20 -10.50 10.16
N ALA A 21 2.65 -10.14 8.99
CA ALA A 21 3.38 -10.17 7.72
C ALA A 21 4.61 -9.24 7.71
N PHE A 22 4.45 -8.02 8.25
CA PHE A 22 5.53 -7.05 8.29
C PHE A 22 6.59 -7.42 9.32
N ARG A 23 6.21 -7.97 10.47
CA ARG A 23 7.15 -8.43 11.49
C ARG A 23 8.04 -9.55 10.97
N GLU A 24 7.49 -10.52 10.26
CA GLU A 24 8.28 -11.59 9.63
C GLU A 24 9.24 -11.06 8.56
N SER A 25 8.90 -9.95 7.93
CA SER A 25 9.75 -9.26 6.96
C SER A 25 10.74 -8.27 7.60
N GLY A 26 10.75 -8.12 8.93
CA GLY A 26 11.64 -7.22 9.65
C GLY A 26 11.13 -5.77 9.82
N GLY A 27 9.88 -5.49 9.48
CA GLY A 27 9.30 -4.14 9.46
C GLY A 27 8.01 -3.95 10.26
N GLY A 28 7.69 -4.86 11.18
CA GLY A 28 6.52 -4.73 12.04
C GLY A 28 6.59 -3.55 13.01
N THR A 29 5.43 -3.08 13.45
CA THR A 29 5.33 -1.97 14.41
C THR A 29 5.68 -2.37 15.85
N GLY A 30 5.76 -3.66 16.14
CA GLY A 30 5.92 -4.22 17.49
C GLY A 30 4.61 -4.25 18.30
N LYS A 31 3.51 -3.76 17.76
CA LYS A 31 2.18 -3.78 18.39
C LYS A 31 1.44 -5.08 18.10
N SER A 32 0.29 -5.29 18.72
CA SER A 32 -0.59 -6.43 18.43
C SER A 32 -1.32 -6.30 17.09
N SER A 33 -1.38 -5.09 16.52
CA SER A 33 -2.11 -4.77 15.28
C SER A 33 -1.49 -3.55 14.61
N ASP A 34 -1.32 -3.60 13.30
CA ASP A 34 -0.88 -2.48 12.47
C ASP A 34 -2.12 -1.74 11.92
N ILE A 35 -2.71 -0.94 12.78
CA ILE A 35 -3.76 0.03 12.47
C ILE A 35 -3.28 1.39 12.93
N ASP A 36 -3.43 2.40 12.11
CA ASP A 36 -3.07 3.78 12.40
C ASP A 36 -4.27 4.74 12.25
N GLU A 37 -4.04 6.01 12.51
CA GLU A 37 -5.07 7.05 12.38
C GLU A 37 -5.62 7.19 10.97
N PHE A 38 -4.81 6.93 9.94
CA PHE A 38 -5.25 6.98 8.55
C PHE A 38 -6.24 5.86 8.20
N ASP A 39 -6.26 4.78 8.96
CA ASP A 39 -7.24 3.70 8.83
C ASP A 39 -8.56 4.02 9.55
N THR A 40 -8.55 4.87 10.59
CA THR A 40 -9.65 5.00 11.56
C THR A 40 -10.28 6.38 11.67
N ARG A 41 -9.65 7.43 11.13
CA ARG A 41 -10.19 8.80 11.16
C ARG A 41 -11.54 8.91 10.45
N ASP A 42 -12.33 9.92 10.78
CA ASP A 42 -13.70 10.07 10.27
C ASP A 42 -13.74 10.54 8.80
N GLU A 43 -12.74 11.33 8.38
CA GLU A 43 -12.65 11.85 7.02
C GLU A 43 -11.33 11.47 6.36
N ALA A 44 -11.33 11.32 5.04
CA ALA A 44 -10.16 10.98 4.23
C ALA A 44 -9.41 9.74 4.77
N TYR A 45 -10.16 8.76 5.28
CA TYR A 45 -9.63 7.47 5.74
C TYR A 45 -9.25 6.56 4.58
N PHE A 46 -8.28 5.70 4.83
CA PHE A 46 -7.90 4.67 3.87
C PHE A 46 -8.88 3.49 3.89
N GLU A 47 -9.16 3.00 2.71
CA GLU A 47 -9.95 1.79 2.48
C GLU A 47 -9.03 0.58 2.26
N GLN A 48 -9.61 -0.62 2.35
CA GLN A 48 -8.88 -1.87 2.23
C GLN A 48 -9.41 -2.68 1.04
N LEU A 49 -8.51 -3.06 0.15
CA LEU A 49 -8.70 -4.10 -0.84
C LEU A 49 -8.16 -5.40 -0.24
N ILE A 50 -8.95 -6.45 -0.18
CA ILE A 50 -8.54 -7.75 0.34
C ILE A 50 -8.81 -8.86 -0.65
N VAL A 51 -7.95 -9.88 -0.63
CA VAL A 51 -8.19 -11.18 -1.24
C VAL A 51 -8.75 -12.10 -0.17
N TRP A 52 -9.96 -12.58 -0.40
CA TRP A 52 -10.71 -13.44 0.52
C TRP A 52 -10.86 -14.84 -0.03
N ASP A 53 -10.51 -15.85 0.77
CA ASP A 53 -10.77 -17.25 0.46
C ASP A 53 -12.12 -17.67 1.11
N PRO A 54 -13.18 -17.90 0.33
CA PRO A 54 -14.50 -18.23 0.88
C PRO A 54 -14.57 -19.66 1.45
N VAL A 55 -13.66 -20.54 1.07
CA VAL A 55 -13.61 -21.93 1.54
C VAL A 55 -12.95 -22.01 2.91
N GLU A 56 -11.75 -21.44 3.00
CA GLU A 56 -11.01 -21.39 4.26
C GLU A 56 -11.52 -20.27 5.21
N LYS A 57 -12.31 -19.34 4.68
CA LYS A 57 -12.81 -18.16 5.39
C LYS A 57 -11.67 -17.31 5.97
N GLU A 58 -10.64 -17.10 5.16
CA GLU A 58 -9.42 -16.37 5.54
C GLU A 58 -9.11 -15.22 4.56
N ILE A 59 -8.46 -14.18 5.08
CA ILE A 59 -7.87 -13.11 4.29
C ILE A 59 -6.48 -13.57 3.86
N LEU A 60 -6.25 -13.71 2.54
CA LEU A 60 -4.97 -14.14 2.00
C LEU A 60 -3.95 -12.99 1.88
N GLY A 61 -4.43 -11.79 1.65
CA GLY A 61 -3.61 -10.59 1.50
C GLY A 61 -4.45 -9.36 1.23
N GLY A 62 -3.80 -8.21 1.06
CA GLY A 62 -4.50 -6.97 0.79
C GLY A 62 -3.61 -5.77 0.55
N TYR A 63 -4.25 -4.68 0.17
CA TYR A 63 -3.70 -3.33 0.09
C TYR A 63 -4.55 -2.37 0.90
N ARG A 64 -3.90 -1.38 1.50
CA ARG A 64 -4.54 -0.15 1.94
C ARG A 64 -4.50 0.85 0.80
N PHE A 65 -5.59 1.56 0.52
CA PHE A 65 -5.62 2.53 -0.55
C PHE A 65 -6.51 3.73 -0.24
N ILE A 66 -6.27 4.85 -0.92
CA ILE A 66 -7.12 6.02 -0.91
C ILE A 66 -7.12 6.71 -2.28
N LEU A 67 -8.27 7.20 -2.73
CA LEU A 67 -8.35 8.10 -3.88
C LEU A 67 -7.90 9.49 -3.43
N CYS A 68 -6.79 9.96 -3.98
CA CYS A 68 -6.12 11.17 -3.51
C CYS A 68 -6.86 12.48 -3.78
N GLU A 69 -7.85 12.47 -4.67
CA GLU A 69 -8.77 13.61 -4.91
C GLU A 69 -9.44 14.09 -3.62
N LYS A 70 -9.67 13.18 -2.66
CA LYS A 70 -10.37 13.45 -1.40
C LYS A 70 -9.43 13.92 -0.28
N LEU A 71 -8.14 14.00 -0.53
CA LEU A 71 -7.16 14.31 0.50
C LEU A 71 -7.12 15.80 0.81
N PRO A 72 -7.10 16.19 2.09
CA PRO A 72 -6.89 17.58 2.48
C PRO A 72 -5.44 18.01 2.16
N ILE A 73 -5.30 19.27 1.72
CA ILE A 73 -4.01 19.91 1.59
C ILE A 73 -3.68 20.60 2.90
N LYS A 74 -2.54 20.27 3.48
CA LYS A 74 -2.01 20.88 4.72
C LYS A 74 -1.58 22.33 4.47
N ASN A 75 -1.41 23.11 5.53
CA ASN A 75 -0.95 24.49 5.46
C ASN A 75 0.41 24.68 4.77
N ASN A 76 1.23 23.65 4.75
CA ASN A 76 2.52 23.63 4.06
C ASN A 76 2.43 23.25 2.57
N GLY A 77 1.23 23.15 2.01
CA GLY A 77 0.99 22.76 0.61
C GLY A 77 1.09 21.26 0.32
N GLN A 78 1.42 20.43 1.30
CA GLN A 78 1.50 18.99 1.15
C GLN A 78 0.16 18.30 1.49
N VAL A 79 -0.08 17.12 0.96
CA VAL A 79 -1.26 16.31 1.31
C VAL A 79 -1.06 15.57 2.62
N ASP A 80 -2.16 15.13 3.22
CA ASP A 80 -2.14 14.43 4.50
C ASP A 80 -2.19 12.91 4.30
N THR A 81 -1.02 12.30 4.03
CA THR A 81 -0.86 10.85 3.88
C THR A 81 0.39 10.35 4.61
N PRO A 82 0.48 9.03 4.91
CA PRO A 82 1.69 8.44 5.48
C PRO A 82 2.92 8.63 4.58
N THR A 83 2.72 8.78 3.27
CA THR A 83 3.82 8.97 2.33
C THR A 83 4.36 10.39 2.40
N SER A 84 3.52 11.41 2.62
CA SER A 84 3.95 12.80 2.78
C SER A 84 4.72 13.09 4.07
N GLU A 85 4.75 12.14 5.01
CA GLU A 85 5.64 12.21 6.18
C GLU A 85 7.10 11.88 5.83
N LEU A 86 7.33 11.20 4.71
CA LEU A 86 8.65 10.74 4.27
C LEU A 86 9.14 11.49 3.02
N PHE A 87 8.23 12.04 2.23
CA PHE A 87 8.54 12.65 0.93
C PHE A 87 7.82 13.98 0.77
N TYR A 88 8.47 14.93 0.09
CA TYR A 88 7.82 16.14 -0.39
C TYR A 88 7.40 15.95 -1.83
N TYR A 89 6.15 16.23 -2.10
CA TYR A 89 5.62 16.22 -3.46
C TYR A 89 5.87 17.57 -4.13
N SER A 90 6.21 17.52 -5.43
CA SER A 90 6.30 18.73 -6.24
C SER A 90 4.92 19.36 -6.45
N ASP A 91 4.87 20.66 -6.64
CA ASP A 91 3.62 21.37 -6.97
C ASP A 91 2.95 20.81 -8.23
N LYS A 92 3.75 20.38 -9.21
CA LYS A 92 3.26 19.74 -10.42
C LYS A 92 2.55 18.43 -10.10
N PHE A 93 3.16 17.58 -9.28
CA PHE A 93 2.54 16.32 -8.87
C PHE A 93 1.21 16.55 -8.15
N ILE A 94 1.19 17.48 -7.18
CA ILE A 94 -0.02 17.79 -6.41
C ILE A 94 -1.16 18.32 -7.30
N LYS A 95 -0.85 19.15 -8.29
CA LYS A 95 -1.86 19.80 -9.13
C LYS A 95 -2.32 18.94 -10.31
N GLU A 96 -1.40 18.23 -10.96
CA GLU A 96 -1.65 17.56 -12.25
C GLU A 96 -1.87 16.04 -12.13
N TYR A 97 -1.27 15.38 -11.13
CA TYR A 97 -1.30 13.92 -11.00
C TYR A 97 -2.15 13.46 -9.81
N LEU A 98 -1.94 14.06 -8.65
CA LEU A 98 -2.55 13.63 -7.40
C LEU A 98 -4.09 13.50 -7.46
N PRO A 99 -4.85 14.42 -8.07
CA PRO A 99 -6.31 14.30 -8.17
C PRO A 99 -6.80 13.04 -8.91
N TYR A 100 -5.95 12.46 -9.74
CA TYR A 100 -6.24 11.25 -10.53
C TYR A 100 -5.49 10.01 -10.02
N THR A 101 -4.97 10.07 -8.80
CA THR A 101 -4.11 9.04 -8.24
C THR A 101 -4.81 8.26 -7.13
N ILE A 102 -4.63 6.94 -7.14
CA ILE A 102 -4.90 6.08 -5.98
C ILE A 102 -3.57 5.81 -5.29
N GLU A 103 -3.41 6.27 -4.05
CA GLU A 103 -2.27 5.91 -3.22
C GLU A 103 -2.49 4.52 -2.63
N LEU A 104 -1.48 3.66 -2.80
CA LEU A 104 -1.44 2.29 -2.27
C LEU A 104 -0.44 2.21 -1.12
N GLY A 105 -0.78 1.45 -0.11
CA GLY A 105 0.12 1.19 1.00
C GLY A 105 -0.18 -0.12 1.71
N ARG A 106 0.65 -0.46 2.68
CA ARG A 106 0.44 -1.63 3.54
C ARG A 106 0.12 -2.91 2.74
N SER A 107 0.78 -3.10 1.60
CA SER A 107 0.69 -4.32 0.81
C SER A 107 1.19 -5.51 1.62
N PHE A 108 0.38 -6.54 1.74
CA PHE A 108 0.77 -7.76 2.44
C PHE A 108 0.14 -9.01 1.81
N VAL A 109 0.86 -10.12 1.94
CA VAL A 109 0.35 -11.48 1.80
C VAL A 109 0.50 -12.14 3.17
N GLN A 110 -0.53 -12.84 3.63
CA GLN A 110 -0.49 -13.55 4.90
C GLN A 110 0.69 -14.54 4.92
N PRO A 111 1.56 -14.57 5.96
CA PRO A 111 2.76 -15.41 6.00
C PRO A 111 2.51 -16.89 5.74
N LYS A 112 1.37 -17.42 6.19
CA LYS A 112 0.92 -18.79 5.90
C LYS A 112 0.93 -19.13 4.40
N TYR A 113 0.78 -18.13 3.54
CA TYR A 113 0.68 -18.25 2.08
C TYR A 113 1.91 -17.68 1.34
N GLN A 114 2.93 -17.24 2.07
CA GLN A 114 4.21 -16.79 1.47
C GLN A 114 5.22 -17.91 1.32
N SER A 115 5.08 -19.01 2.04
CA SER A 115 6.08 -20.07 2.10
C SER A 115 6.12 -20.92 0.82
N THR A 116 7.30 -21.46 0.55
CA THR A 116 7.57 -22.40 -0.55
C THR A 116 6.73 -23.68 -0.51
N GLY A 117 6.07 -23.98 0.61
CA GLY A 117 5.20 -25.15 0.80
C GLY A 117 3.87 -25.07 0.07
N ASN A 118 3.41 -23.88 -0.34
CA ASN A 118 2.16 -23.70 -1.09
C ASN A 118 2.29 -22.63 -2.19
N VAL A 119 3.27 -22.83 -3.07
CA VAL A 119 3.61 -21.91 -4.18
C VAL A 119 2.38 -21.54 -5.01
N ARG A 120 1.48 -22.49 -5.26
CA ARG A 120 0.26 -22.25 -6.05
C ARG A 120 -0.66 -21.23 -5.38
N LYS A 121 -0.90 -21.36 -4.07
CA LYS A 121 -1.76 -20.41 -3.33
C LYS A 121 -1.11 -19.03 -3.21
N SER A 122 0.21 -18.97 -3.10
CA SER A 122 0.97 -17.72 -3.09
C SER A 122 0.84 -16.95 -4.40
N ILE A 123 1.09 -17.61 -5.54
CA ILE A 123 0.93 -17.02 -6.87
C ILE A 123 -0.52 -16.56 -7.07
N PHE A 124 -1.49 -17.39 -6.73
CA PHE A 124 -2.91 -17.06 -6.82
C PHE A 124 -3.28 -15.81 -6.01
N THR A 125 -2.69 -15.65 -4.83
CA THR A 125 -2.93 -14.46 -3.99
C THR A 125 -2.39 -13.21 -4.65
N LEU A 126 -1.18 -13.27 -5.23
CA LEU A 126 -0.57 -12.14 -5.94
C LEU A 126 -1.35 -11.76 -7.20
N ASP A 127 -1.78 -12.74 -7.99
CA ASP A 127 -2.59 -12.52 -9.19
C ASP A 127 -3.94 -11.86 -8.82
N ASN A 128 -4.62 -12.36 -7.80
CA ASN A 128 -5.88 -11.75 -7.33
C ASN A 128 -5.70 -10.35 -6.74
N LEU A 129 -4.57 -10.06 -6.10
CA LEU A 129 -4.24 -8.71 -5.66
C LEU A 129 -4.08 -7.78 -6.87
N TRP A 130 -3.41 -8.25 -7.92
CA TRP A 130 -3.25 -7.48 -9.16
C TRP A 130 -4.59 -7.25 -9.87
N ASP A 131 -5.41 -8.28 -10.01
CA ASP A 131 -6.77 -8.17 -10.55
C ASP A 131 -7.64 -7.21 -9.75
N GLY A 132 -7.46 -7.21 -8.42
CA GLY A 132 -8.13 -6.28 -7.51
C GLY A 132 -7.75 -4.83 -7.78
N LEU A 133 -6.48 -4.52 -8.13
CA LEU A 133 -6.08 -3.17 -8.55
C LEU A 133 -6.79 -2.78 -9.85
N GLY A 134 -6.92 -3.70 -10.82
CA GLY A 134 -7.71 -3.50 -12.03
C GLY A 134 -9.18 -3.18 -11.73
N ALA A 135 -9.78 -3.89 -10.77
CA ALA A 135 -11.15 -3.66 -10.33
C ALA A 135 -11.34 -2.26 -9.68
N LEU A 136 -10.32 -1.72 -8.99
CA LEU A 136 -10.38 -0.35 -8.45
C LEU A 136 -10.56 0.69 -9.55
N LEU A 137 -9.98 0.52 -10.74
CA LEU A 137 -10.17 1.45 -11.86
C LEU A 137 -11.61 1.44 -12.39
N THR A 138 -12.30 0.31 -12.27
CA THR A 138 -13.73 0.22 -12.59
C THR A 138 -14.57 0.93 -11.52
N TYR A 139 -14.15 0.83 -10.26
CA TYR A 139 -14.84 1.45 -9.13
C TYR A 139 -14.59 2.96 -9.05
N TYR A 140 -13.38 3.41 -9.44
CA TYR A 140 -12.95 4.80 -9.46
C TYR A 140 -12.50 5.19 -10.90
N PRO A 141 -13.42 5.43 -11.81
CA PRO A 141 -13.11 5.67 -13.24
C PRO A 141 -12.34 6.97 -13.50
N SER A 142 -12.29 7.90 -12.53
CA SER A 142 -11.44 9.10 -12.61
C SER A 142 -9.95 8.81 -12.38
N ALA A 143 -9.61 7.68 -11.74
CA ALA A 143 -8.23 7.32 -11.44
C ALA A 143 -7.46 6.96 -12.73
N LYS A 144 -6.26 7.50 -12.85
CA LYS A 144 -5.35 7.27 -13.98
C LYS A 144 -4.01 6.69 -13.53
N TYR A 145 -3.67 6.87 -12.24
CA TYR A 145 -2.38 6.52 -11.70
C TYR A 145 -2.54 5.73 -10.41
N PHE A 146 -1.65 4.78 -10.21
CA PHE A 146 -1.37 4.19 -8.90
C PHE A 146 -0.06 4.74 -8.40
N PHE A 147 -0.01 5.10 -7.13
CA PHE A 147 1.19 5.55 -6.45
C PHE A 147 1.40 4.74 -5.18
N GLY A 148 2.62 4.32 -4.93
CA GLY A 148 2.97 3.61 -3.72
C GLY A 148 4.47 3.63 -3.49
N LYS A 149 4.88 3.39 -2.24
CA LYS A 149 6.28 3.26 -1.87
C LYS A 149 6.62 1.81 -1.55
N VAL A 150 7.83 1.41 -1.90
CA VAL A 150 8.42 0.12 -1.54
C VAL A 150 9.51 0.36 -0.52
N THR A 151 9.50 -0.44 0.55
CA THR A 151 10.56 -0.42 1.57
C THR A 151 11.60 -1.48 1.23
N MET A 152 12.87 -1.08 1.16
CA MET A 152 14.01 -1.99 1.13
C MET A 152 14.65 -1.98 2.51
N TYR A 153 14.63 -3.11 3.20
CA TYR A 153 15.21 -3.23 4.53
C TYR A 153 16.74 -3.30 4.48
N SER A 154 17.40 -2.88 5.56
CA SER A 154 18.86 -2.84 5.65
C SER A 154 19.53 -4.21 5.55
N GLN A 155 18.82 -5.30 5.84
CA GLN A 155 19.30 -6.68 5.69
C GLN A 155 19.24 -7.22 4.25
N PHE A 156 18.67 -6.45 3.29
CA PHE A 156 18.74 -6.82 1.88
C PHE A 156 20.18 -6.88 1.41
N ASP A 157 20.50 -7.85 0.56
CA ASP A 157 21.80 -7.92 -0.10
C ASP A 157 22.07 -6.62 -0.87
N GLU A 158 23.20 -5.98 -0.56
CA GLU A 158 23.53 -4.66 -1.12
C GLU A 158 23.68 -4.70 -2.64
N ALA A 159 24.29 -5.77 -3.19
CA ALA A 159 24.47 -5.88 -4.63
C ALA A 159 23.15 -6.04 -5.36
N LEU A 160 22.23 -6.83 -4.82
CA LEU A 160 20.86 -6.97 -5.37
C LEU A 160 20.08 -5.68 -5.27
N ARG A 161 20.16 -4.98 -4.14
CA ARG A 161 19.54 -3.67 -3.96
C ARG A 161 20.04 -2.68 -5.01
N ASP A 162 21.35 -2.58 -5.15
CA ASP A 162 21.97 -1.63 -6.06
C ASP A 162 21.68 -1.97 -7.53
N MET A 163 21.59 -3.25 -7.88
CA MET A 163 21.11 -3.68 -9.22
C MET A 163 19.67 -3.25 -9.50
N ILE A 164 18.75 -3.43 -8.55
CA ILE A 164 17.36 -3.01 -8.69
C ILE A 164 17.30 -1.48 -8.86
N LEU A 165 18.00 -0.73 -8.02
CA LEU A 165 18.02 0.74 -8.09
C LEU A 165 18.64 1.23 -9.41
N PHE A 166 19.71 0.60 -9.87
CA PHE A 166 20.31 0.91 -11.18
C PHE A 166 19.34 0.64 -12.33
N PHE A 167 18.69 -0.53 -12.31
CA PHE A 167 17.71 -0.89 -13.33
C PHE A 167 16.54 0.12 -13.37
N MET A 168 15.95 0.41 -12.22
CA MET A 168 14.86 1.38 -12.13
C MET A 168 15.29 2.76 -12.61
N LYS A 169 16.45 3.25 -12.19
CA LYS A 169 16.97 4.56 -12.57
C LYS A 169 17.28 4.65 -14.05
N LYS A 170 17.73 3.56 -14.68
CA LYS A 170 18.10 3.51 -16.09
C LYS A 170 16.88 3.40 -17.02
N PHE A 171 15.91 2.56 -16.67
CA PHE A 171 14.80 2.22 -17.56
C PHE A 171 13.48 2.90 -17.19
N PHE A 172 13.35 3.39 -15.98
CA PHE A 172 12.16 4.08 -15.48
C PHE A 172 12.55 5.39 -14.77
N PRO A 173 13.30 6.28 -15.43
CA PRO A 173 13.64 7.57 -14.83
C PRO A 173 12.37 8.37 -14.62
N ASP A 174 12.20 8.91 -13.43
CA ASP A 174 11.12 9.84 -13.11
C ASP A 174 11.73 11.16 -12.64
N ASN A 175 11.40 12.25 -13.34
CA ASN A 175 11.83 13.60 -13.01
C ASN A 175 10.68 14.43 -12.38
N GLU A 176 9.50 13.87 -12.23
CA GLU A 176 8.27 14.61 -11.90
C GLU A 176 7.78 14.36 -10.48
N ILE A 177 8.03 13.16 -9.93
CA ILE A 177 7.70 12.85 -8.53
C ILE A 177 8.81 13.41 -7.64
N GLY A 178 8.43 13.98 -6.51
CA GLY A 178 9.36 14.61 -5.57
C GLY A 178 10.47 13.66 -5.09
N ARG A 179 11.56 14.24 -4.63
CA ARG A 179 12.70 13.48 -4.06
C ARG A 179 12.45 13.20 -2.58
N ALA A 180 12.84 12.01 -2.12
CA ALA A 180 12.95 11.74 -0.71
C ALA A 180 13.95 12.70 -0.07
N HIS A 181 13.57 13.33 1.04
CA HIS A 181 14.53 13.98 1.92
C HIS A 181 15.05 12.93 2.90
N VAL A 182 16.33 12.66 2.83
CA VAL A 182 17.07 11.90 3.82
C VAL A 182 17.55 12.87 4.88
#